data_0d023a8881288d71781e2d588887a845
#
_entry.id   0d023a8881288d71781e2d588887a845
#
_cell.length_a   1.000
_cell.length_b   1.000
_cell.length_c   1.000
_cell.angle_alpha   90.00
_cell.angle_beta   90.00
_cell.angle_gamma   90.00
#
_symmetry.space_group_name_H-M   'P 1'
#
loop_
_entity.id
_entity.type
_entity.pdbx_description
1 polymer ?
#
loop_
_entity_poly.entity_id
_entity_poly.type
_entity_poly.pdbx_seq_one_letter_code
_entity_poly.pdbx_strand_id
1 'polypeptide(L)'
;MLHTMSPSSRYIRCAGYEIHVTEWGAADAPVVVAWHGLARTGRDMDELARHLAPRYRVICPDTLGRGLSQWAARPSEEYCLAFYARLAADLFDELGIETAQWVGTSMGGAIGTVCAAGVYEPRLQGRITRL
;
A
#
# COMPACT_ATOMS: atom_id res chain seq x y z
N MET A 1 -13.93 26.65 7.54
CA MET A 1 -13.14 26.70 6.31
C MET A 1 -13.00 25.30 5.71
N LEU A 2 -13.26 25.20 4.44
CA LEU A 2 -13.11 23.94 3.73
C LEU A 2 -11.64 23.76 3.35
N HIS A 3 -11.06 22.66 3.80
CA HIS A 3 -9.75 22.24 3.36
C HIS A 3 -9.90 21.29 2.18
N THR A 4 -9.29 21.64 1.07
CA THR A 4 -9.17 20.68 -0.02
C THR A 4 -8.19 19.62 0.42
N MET A 5 -8.66 18.40 0.55
CA MET A 5 -7.80 17.27 0.88
C MET A 5 -6.96 16.94 -0.34
N SER A 6 -5.69 17.28 -0.26
CA SER A 6 -4.72 16.99 -1.31
C SER A 6 -3.82 15.86 -0.84
N PRO A 7 -3.54 14.89 -1.70
CA PRO A 7 -2.59 13.84 -1.36
C PRO A 7 -1.17 14.37 -1.36
N SER A 8 -0.32 13.72 -0.61
CA SER A 8 1.13 13.89 -0.70
C SER A 8 1.73 12.72 -1.44
N SER A 9 2.86 12.98 -2.11
CA SER A 9 3.60 11.99 -2.86
C SER A 9 4.89 11.68 -2.12
N ARG A 10 5.17 10.40 -1.90
CA ARG A 10 6.37 9.96 -1.19
C ARG A 10 7.01 8.79 -1.91
N TYR A 11 8.33 8.68 -1.76
CA TYR A 11 9.08 7.53 -2.24
C TYR A 11 9.67 6.81 -1.05
N ILE A 12 9.35 5.54 -0.92
CA ILE A 12 9.72 4.70 0.22
C ILE A 12 10.55 3.53 -0.31
N ARG A 13 11.67 3.25 0.33
CA ARG A 13 12.49 2.11 -0.06
C ARG A 13 11.95 0.84 0.56
N CYS A 14 11.53 -0.07 -0.31
CA CYS A 14 10.96 -1.35 0.07
C CYS A 14 11.65 -2.45 -0.73
N ALA A 15 12.19 -3.45 -0.06
CA ALA A 15 12.88 -4.59 -0.67
C ALA A 15 13.95 -4.16 -1.70
N GLY A 16 14.63 -3.04 -1.44
CA GLY A 16 15.68 -2.53 -2.31
C GLY A 16 15.20 -1.64 -3.45
N TYR A 17 13.91 -1.40 -3.57
CA TYR A 17 13.34 -0.55 -4.62
C TYR A 17 12.69 0.70 -4.04
N GLU A 18 12.64 1.75 -4.85
CA GLU A 18 11.84 2.93 -4.53
C GLU A 18 10.39 2.69 -4.95
N ILE A 19 9.51 2.70 -3.96
CA ILE A 19 8.08 2.52 -4.15
C ILE A 19 7.41 3.87 -3.93
N HIS A 20 6.66 4.32 -4.93
CA HIS A 20 5.89 5.55 -4.82
C HIS A 20 4.60 5.28 -4.06
N VAL A 21 4.27 6.21 -3.16
CA VAL A 21 3.05 6.13 -2.35
C VAL A 21 2.32 7.46 -2.43
N THR A 22 1.02 7.40 -2.70
CA THR A 22 0.12 8.53 -2.54
C THR A 22 -0.53 8.41 -1.18
N GLU A 23 -0.38 9.44 -0.35
CA GLU A 23 -0.86 9.42 1.03
C GLU A 23 -1.89 10.51 1.24
N TRP A 24 -3.01 10.15 1.87
CA TRP A 24 -4.11 11.05 2.18
C TRP A 24 -4.39 11.05 3.67
N GLY A 25 -4.94 12.16 4.17
CA GLY A 25 -5.41 12.26 5.55
C GLY A 25 -4.32 12.63 6.55
N ALA A 26 -4.71 12.68 7.81
CA ALA A 26 -3.81 13.10 8.89
C ALA A 26 -2.83 11.98 9.24
N ALA A 27 -1.58 12.36 9.50
CA ALA A 27 -0.51 11.41 9.77
C ALA A 27 -0.73 10.58 11.04
N ASP A 28 -1.51 11.07 11.98
CA ASP A 28 -1.80 10.39 13.25
C ASP A 28 -3.15 9.66 13.27
N ALA A 29 -3.88 9.68 12.16
CA ALA A 29 -5.15 8.97 12.05
C ALA A 29 -4.93 7.46 11.87
N PRO A 30 -5.95 6.64 12.18
CA PRO A 30 -5.87 5.21 11.89
C PRO A 30 -5.61 4.96 10.41
N VAL A 31 -4.83 3.93 10.11
CA VAL A 31 -4.35 3.68 8.75
C VAL A 31 -5.27 2.74 7.98
N VAL A 32 -5.54 3.12 6.74
CA VAL A 32 -6.12 2.24 5.72
C VAL A 32 -5.13 2.13 4.58
N VAL A 33 -4.73 0.93 4.24
CA VAL A 33 -3.96 0.66 3.03
C VAL A 33 -4.96 0.38 1.91
N ALA A 34 -4.85 1.10 0.81
CA ALA A 34 -5.72 0.93 -0.35
C ALA A 34 -4.85 0.54 -1.55
N TRP A 35 -4.95 -0.71 -1.97
CA TRP A 35 -4.04 -1.29 -2.97
C TRP A 35 -4.77 -1.62 -4.26
N HIS A 36 -4.21 -1.14 -5.38
CA HIS A 36 -4.80 -1.20 -6.72
C HIS A 36 -4.69 -2.59 -7.36
N GLY A 37 -5.37 -2.75 -8.49
CA GLY A 37 -5.33 -3.99 -9.29
C GLY A 37 -4.11 -4.10 -10.18
N LEU A 38 -3.99 -5.22 -10.88
CA LEU A 38 -2.80 -5.65 -11.63
C LEU A 38 -2.25 -4.60 -12.59
N ALA A 39 -3.11 -4.03 -13.42
CA ALA A 39 -2.70 -3.10 -14.48
C ALA A 39 -3.04 -1.64 -14.14
N ARG A 40 -3.15 -1.32 -12.86
CA ARG A 40 -3.54 0.00 -12.39
C ARG A 40 -2.42 0.63 -11.57
N THR A 41 -2.72 1.75 -10.93
CA THR A 41 -1.78 2.47 -10.06
C THR A 41 -2.48 2.89 -8.78
N GLY A 42 -1.71 3.40 -7.82
CA GLY A 42 -2.26 3.90 -6.56
C GLY A 42 -3.28 5.02 -6.74
N ARG A 43 -3.18 5.79 -7.81
CA ARG A 43 -4.13 6.88 -8.08
C ARG A 43 -5.52 6.36 -8.46
N ASP A 44 -5.64 5.07 -8.78
CA ASP A 44 -6.93 4.42 -9.00
C ASP A 44 -7.78 4.39 -7.72
N MET A 45 -7.13 4.54 -6.57
CA MET A 45 -7.78 4.54 -5.26
C MET A 45 -8.12 5.97 -4.77
N ASP A 46 -7.91 6.99 -5.59
CA ASP A 46 -8.07 8.39 -5.18
C ASP A 46 -9.47 8.70 -4.65
N GLU A 47 -10.51 8.24 -5.32
CA GLU A 47 -11.88 8.56 -4.92
C GLU A 47 -12.22 7.93 -3.57
N LEU A 48 -11.87 6.67 -3.38
CA LEU A 48 -12.04 6.00 -2.10
C LEU A 48 -11.24 6.72 -1.01
N ALA A 49 -9.99 7.04 -1.30
CA ALA A 49 -9.11 7.70 -0.35
C ALA A 49 -9.66 9.07 0.05
N ARG A 50 -10.20 9.81 -0.91
CA ARG A 50 -10.78 11.14 -0.64
C ARG A 50 -11.94 11.03 0.33
N HIS A 51 -12.76 9.99 0.24
CA HIS A 51 -13.87 9.76 1.16
C HIS A 51 -13.41 9.33 2.54
N LEU A 52 -12.31 8.59 2.63
CA LEU A 52 -11.78 8.09 3.89
C LEU A 52 -10.88 9.10 4.61
N ALA A 53 -10.25 10.02 3.87
CA ALA A 53 -9.24 10.94 4.40
C ALA A 53 -9.69 11.78 5.60
N PRO A 54 -10.98 12.18 5.75
CA PRO A 54 -11.39 12.92 6.95
C PRO A 54 -11.20 12.16 8.26
N ARG A 55 -11.14 10.82 8.21
CA ARG A 55 -11.04 9.97 9.41
C ARG A 55 -9.83 9.07 9.44
N TYR A 56 -9.20 8.84 8.29
CA TYR A 56 -8.14 7.85 8.15
C TYR A 56 -6.92 8.43 7.45
N ARG A 57 -5.78 7.87 7.78
CA ARG A 57 -4.58 8.03 7.00
C ARG A 57 -4.59 6.94 5.93
N VAL A 58 -4.73 7.33 4.66
CA VAL A 58 -4.88 6.37 3.56
C VAL A 58 -3.57 6.28 2.78
N ILE A 59 -3.06 5.08 2.67
CA ILE A 59 -1.79 4.78 2.01
C ILE A 59 -2.10 4.04 0.72
N CYS A 60 -1.78 4.65 -0.43
CA CYS A 60 -2.07 4.10 -1.75
C CYS A 60 -0.75 3.91 -2.50
N PRO A 61 -0.13 2.73 -2.39
CA PRO A 61 1.14 2.49 -3.07
C PRO A 61 0.94 2.17 -4.55
N ASP A 62 1.96 2.50 -5.35
CA ASP A 62 2.12 1.95 -6.69
C ASP A 62 2.92 0.67 -6.56
N THR A 63 2.38 -0.45 -7.00
CA THR A 63 3.09 -1.72 -6.97
C THR A 63 4.37 -1.61 -7.82
N LEU A 64 5.40 -2.37 -7.46
CA LEU A 64 6.62 -2.47 -8.26
C LEU A 64 6.26 -2.67 -9.75
N GLY A 65 6.85 -1.86 -10.62
CA GLY A 65 6.59 -1.89 -12.06
C GLY A 65 5.38 -1.10 -12.52
N ARG A 66 4.66 -0.43 -11.61
CA ARG A 66 3.46 0.36 -11.95
C ARG A 66 3.63 1.79 -11.47
N GLY A 67 2.91 2.69 -12.11
CA GLY A 67 2.88 4.09 -11.74
C GLY A 67 4.27 4.71 -11.69
N LEU A 68 4.58 5.34 -10.58
CA LEU A 68 5.86 6.03 -10.37
C LEU A 68 6.87 5.19 -9.59
N SER A 69 6.54 3.96 -9.25
CA SER A 69 7.48 3.03 -8.60
C SER A 69 8.52 2.51 -9.60
N GLN A 70 9.66 2.07 -9.09
CA GLN A 70 10.69 1.46 -9.92
C GLN A 70 10.19 0.18 -10.59
N TRP A 71 10.87 -0.20 -11.65
CA TRP A 71 10.62 -1.47 -12.33
C TRP A 71 11.55 -2.54 -11.75
N ALA A 72 11.07 -3.79 -11.78
CA ALA A 72 11.85 -4.91 -11.29
C ALA A 72 13.10 -5.15 -12.15
N ALA A 73 14.24 -5.37 -11.49
CA ALA A 73 15.45 -5.80 -12.16
C ALA A 73 15.35 -7.25 -12.62
N ARG A 74 14.53 -8.06 -11.92
CA ARG A 74 14.33 -9.49 -12.19
C ARG A 74 12.84 -9.80 -12.27
N PRO A 75 12.18 -9.40 -13.39
CA PRO A 75 10.70 -9.48 -13.48
C PRO A 75 10.15 -10.89 -13.23
N SER A 76 10.83 -11.93 -13.70
CA SER A 76 10.35 -13.30 -13.52
C SER A 76 10.36 -13.79 -12.07
N GLU A 77 11.11 -13.12 -11.20
CA GLU A 77 11.23 -13.47 -9.77
C GLU A 77 10.49 -12.52 -8.88
N GLU A 78 10.26 -11.29 -9.34
CA GLU A 78 9.82 -10.19 -8.48
C GLU A 78 8.40 -9.72 -8.74
N TYR A 79 7.83 -9.99 -9.91
CA TYR A 79 6.42 -9.70 -10.17
C TYR A 79 5.56 -10.88 -9.72
N CYS A 80 5.47 -11.05 -8.40
CA CYS A 80 4.70 -12.14 -7.80
C CYS A 80 4.22 -11.75 -6.40
N LEU A 81 3.21 -12.46 -5.91
CA LEU A 81 2.62 -12.17 -4.61
C LEU A 81 3.62 -12.27 -3.46
N ALA A 82 4.55 -13.22 -3.51
CA ALA A 82 5.56 -13.37 -2.48
C ALA A 82 6.42 -12.11 -2.34
N PHE A 83 6.84 -11.54 -3.46
CA PHE A 83 7.65 -10.33 -3.46
C PHE A 83 6.81 -9.11 -3.04
N TYR A 84 5.57 -9.02 -3.51
CA TYR A 84 4.67 -7.92 -3.14
C TYR A 84 4.35 -7.93 -1.64
N ALA A 85 4.22 -9.11 -1.04
CA ALA A 85 4.04 -9.23 0.40
C ALA A 85 5.25 -8.67 1.16
N ARG A 86 6.45 -8.94 0.67
CA ARG A 86 7.67 -8.40 1.23
C ARG A 86 7.73 -6.87 1.09
N LEU A 87 7.34 -6.35 -0.07
CA LEU A 87 7.24 -4.91 -0.27
C LEU A 87 6.27 -4.28 0.75
N ALA A 88 5.12 -4.90 0.93
CA ALA A 88 4.11 -4.40 1.86
C ALA A 88 4.61 -4.39 3.30
N ALA A 89 5.32 -5.43 3.72
CA ALA A 89 5.88 -5.50 5.06
C ALA A 89 6.91 -4.39 5.29
N ASP A 90 7.81 -4.19 4.32
CA ASP A 90 8.78 -3.11 4.38
C ASP A 90 8.08 -1.74 4.42
N LEU A 91 7.00 -1.59 3.67
CA LEU A 91 6.23 -0.35 3.65
C LEU A 91 5.66 -0.02 5.02
N PHE A 92 5.07 -1.01 5.70
CA PHE A 92 4.56 -0.82 7.05
C PHE A 92 5.69 -0.39 7.99
N ASP A 93 6.83 -1.07 7.93
CA ASP A 93 7.96 -0.76 8.80
C ASP A 93 8.52 0.64 8.53
N GLU A 94 8.72 0.98 7.27
CA GLU A 94 9.28 2.29 6.90
C GLU A 94 8.33 3.46 7.22
N LEU A 95 7.04 3.25 7.13
CA LEU A 95 6.05 4.27 7.47
C LEU A 95 5.65 4.28 8.95
N GLY A 96 6.18 3.35 9.74
CA GLY A 96 5.84 3.24 11.16
C GLY A 96 4.41 2.81 11.42
N ILE A 97 3.84 2.00 10.52
CA ILE A 97 2.48 1.52 10.65
C ILE A 97 2.48 0.24 11.48
N GLU A 98 1.87 0.25 12.65
CA GLU A 98 1.74 -0.95 13.47
C GLU A 98 0.59 -1.83 12.97
N THR A 99 -0.58 -1.25 12.81
CA THR A 99 -1.77 -1.96 12.33
C THR A 99 -2.48 -1.12 11.28
N ALA A 100 -3.19 -1.78 10.38
CA ALA A 100 -3.98 -1.11 9.35
C ALA A 100 -5.17 -1.96 8.96
N GLN A 101 -6.22 -1.29 8.48
CA GLN A 101 -7.25 -1.93 7.67
C GLN A 101 -6.75 -1.93 6.22
N TRP A 102 -7.24 -2.87 5.44
CA TRP A 102 -6.78 -3.05 4.06
C TRP A 102 -7.97 -3.12 3.12
N VAL A 103 -7.95 -2.30 2.08
CA VAL A 103 -8.91 -2.38 0.97
C VAL A 103 -8.10 -2.66 -0.28
N GLY A 104 -8.39 -3.77 -0.94
CA GLY A 104 -7.67 -4.16 -2.14
C GLY A 104 -8.60 -4.48 -3.29
N THR A 105 -8.23 -4.03 -4.48
CA THR A 105 -8.95 -4.36 -5.71
C THR A 105 -8.19 -5.45 -6.44
N SER A 106 -8.82 -6.60 -6.68
CA SER A 106 -8.25 -7.71 -7.43
C SER A 106 -6.86 -8.11 -6.86
N MET A 107 -5.78 -7.88 -7.60
CA MET A 107 -4.42 -8.16 -7.13
C MET A 107 -4.14 -7.53 -5.75
N GLY A 108 -4.60 -6.31 -5.53
CA GLY A 108 -4.44 -5.64 -4.24
C GLY A 108 -5.12 -6.39 -3.10
N GLY A 109 -6.26 -7.00 -3.35
CA GLY A 109 -6.94 -7.86 -2.39
C GLY A 109 -6.19 -9.15 -2.14
N ALA A 110 -5.62 -9.76 -3.18
CA ALA A 110 -4.80 -10.95 -3.04
C ALA A 110 -3.53 -10.68 -2.21
N ILE A 111 -2.89 -9.54 -2.43
CA ILE A 111 -1.73 -9.14 -1.64
C ILE A 111 -2.12 -9.01 -0.17
N GLY A 112 -3.22 -8.32 0.12
CA GLY A 112 -3.70 -8.17 1.49
C GLY A 112 -4.02 -9.49 2.15
N THR A 113 -4.61 -10.42 1.41
CA THR A 113 -4.97 -11.75 1.91
C THR A 113 -3.72 -12.55 2.32
N VAL A 114 -2.72 -12.61 1.45
CA VAL A 114 -1.49 -13.36 1.77
C VAL A 114 -0.70 -12.68 2.89
N CYS A 115 -0.73 -11.37 2.96
CA CYS A 115 -0.09 -10.63 4.06
C CYS A 115 -0.79 -10.89 5.39
N ALA A 116 -2.11 -10.83 5.42
CA ALA A 116 -2.87 -11.09 6.64
C ALA A 116 -2.68 -12.52 7.14
N ALA A 117 -2.60 -13.46 6.22
CA ALA A 117 -2.38 -14.88 6.54
C ALA A 117 -0.91 -15.21 6.90
N GLY A 118 0.01 -14.31 6.57
CA GLY A 118 1.44 -14.54 6.82
C GLY A 118 2.06 -15.63 5.96
N VAL A 119 1.50 -15.87 4.77
CA VAL A 119 1.90 -17.02 3.93
C VAL A 119 3.32 -16.88 3.39
N TYR A 120 3.63 -15.75 2.80
CA TYR A 120 4.96 -15.50 2.23
C TYR A 120 5.81 -14.62 3.12
N GLU A 121 5.18 -13.80 3.93
CA GLU A 121 5.85 -12.83 4.77
C GLU A 121 5.11 -12.76 6.11
N PRO A 122 5.68 -13.29 7.19
CA PRO A 122 4.97 -13.34 8.47
C PRO A 122 4.89 -12.01 9.22
N ARG A 123 5.67 -11.02 8.83
CA ARG A 123 5.73 -9.73 9.57
C ARG A 123 4.39 -9.02 9.70
N LEU A 124 3.50 -9.17 8.71
CA LEU A 124 2.20 -8.48 8.75
C LEU A 124 1.08 -9.30 9.37
N GLN A 125 1.35 -10.55 9.76
CA GLN A 125 0.35 -11.36 10.43
C GLN A 125 -0.07 -10.69 11.75
N GLY A 126 -1.37 -10.47 11.92
CA GLY A 126 -1.91 -9.75 13.08
C GLY A 126 -1.84 -8.23 12.98
N ARG A 127 -1.23 -7.68 11.93
CA ARG A 127 -1.13 -6.23 11.74
C ARG A 127 -2.16 -5.70 10.73
N ILE A 128 -2.81 -6.57 9.98
CA ILE A 128 -3.96 -6.22 9.14
C ILE A 128 -5.19 -6.62 9.93
N THR A 129 -5.92 -5.62 10.42
CA THR A 129 -7.02 -5.83 11.36
C THR A 129 -8.36 -6.05 10.67
N ARG A 130 -8.47 -5.66 9.42
CA ARG A 130 -9.68 -5.82 8.62
C ARG A 130 -9.29 -5.81 7.14
N LEU A 131 -9.92 -6.69 6.39
CA LEU A 131 -9.61 -6.87 4.97
C LEU A 131 -10.90 -6.90 4.16
#